data_bc63ece8ac4b3d355033396b515f3aa5
#
_entry.id   bc63ece8ac4b3d355033396b515f3aa5
#
_cell.length_a   1.000
_cell.length_b   1.000
_cell.length_c   1.000
_cell.angle_alpha   90.00
_cell.angle_beta   90.00
_cell.angle_gamma   90.00
#
_symmetry.space_group_name_H-M   'P 1'
#
loop_
_entity.id
_entity.type
_entity.pdbx_description
1 polymer ?
#
loop_
_entity_poly.entity_id
_entity_poly.type
_entity_poly.pdbx_seq_one_letter_code
_entity_poly.pdbx_strand_id
1 'polypeptide(L)'
;MKVLVVYESTTGKTRTMAEAICEGVREMDVECALMRARDFTGIESACALALGSSTRMKRPLPKVRQIMAELPSLQGLSVASFGSYGWSGEAPGIIAERLQKLGGDLVAEPLRVKNHPREEDIEACKELGRQLAKSCRQ
;
A
#
# COMPACT_ATOMS: atom_id res chain seq x y z
N MET A 1 2.49 11.56 -13.85
CA MET A 1 2.78 10.31 -13.13
C MET A 1 2.46 10.46 -11.66
N LYS A 2 1.92 9.43 -11.06
CA LYS A 2 1.50 9.50 -9.65
C LYS A 2 1.71 8.17 -8.94
N VAL A 3 1.87 8.25 -7.62
CA VAL A 3 1.84 7.09 -6.76
C VAL A 3 0.37 6.79 -6.41
N LEU A 4 -0.05 5.55 -6.60
CA LEU A 4 -1.38 5.12 -6.16
C LEU A 4 -1.25 4.47 -4.77
N VAL A 5 -2.05 4.94 -3.82
CA VAL A 5 -2.15 4.32 -2.50
C VAL A 5 -3.59 3.83 -2.33
N VAL A 6 -3.76 2.51 -2.34
CA VAL A 6 -5.07 1.86 -2.32
C VAL A 6 -5.19 1.04 -1.04
N TYR A 7 -6.30 1.20 -0.33
CA TYR A 7 -6.46 0.53 0.95
C TYR A 7 -7.88 0.05 1.20
N GLU A 8 -7.99 -0.95 2.07
CA GLU A 8 -9.27 -1.37 2.65
C GLU A 8 -9.09 -1.47 4.16
N SER A 9 -10.03 -0.88 4.91
CA SER A 9 -9.92 -0.75 6.36
C SER A 9 -11.29 -0.95 7.02
N THR A 10 -11.31 -1.65 8.16
CA THR A 10 -12.55 -1.83 8.92
C THR A 10 -12.72 -0.78 10.01
N THR A 11 -11.63 -0.41 10.69
CA THR A 11 -11.69 0.49 11.85
C THR A 11 -10.95 1.82 11.63
N GLY A 12 -10.45 2.05 10.42
CA GLY A 12 -9.76 3.29 10.09
C GLY A 12 -8.24 3.29 10.34
N LYS A 13 -7.70 2.24 10.93
CA LYS A 13 -6.25 2.19 11.25
C LYS A 13 -5.41 2.07 9.98
N THR A 14 -5.79 1.18 9.07
CA THR A 14 -5.10 1.06 7.78
C THR A 14 -5.28 2.32 6.96
N ARG A 15 -6.44 2.98 7.05
CA ARG A 15 -6.66 4.27 6.41
C ARG A 15 -5.66 5.32 6.90
N THR A 16 -5.44 5.38 8.21
CA THR A 16 -4.46 6.31 8.80
C THR A 16 -3.06 6.06 8.23
N MET A 17 -2.68 4.78 8.08
CA MET A 17 -1.42 4.43 7.45
C MET A 17 -1.36 4.92 6.01
N ALA A 18 -2.42 4.68 5.24
CA ALA A 18 -2.49 5.09 3.84
C ALA A 18 -2.35 6.60 3.68
N GLU A 19 -3.01 7.36 4.56
CA GLU A 19 -2.93 8.82 4.56
C GLU A 19 -1.49 9.30 4.82
N ALA A 20 -0.80 8.66 5.77
CA ALA A 20 0.58 9.01 6.09
C ALA A 20 1.53 8.66 4.92
N ILE A 21 1.30 7.55 4.24
CA ILE A 21 2.10 7.18 3.06
C ILE A 21 1.97 8.26 2.00
N CYS A 22 0.73 8.68 1.70
CA CYS A 22 0.48 9.73 0.72
C CYS A 22 1.13 11.06 1.13
N GLU A 23 1.11 11.36 2.41
CA GLU A 23 1.76 12.57 2.93
C GLU A 23 3.26 12.53 2.62
N GLY A 24 3.91 11.39 2.85
CA GLY A 24 5.33 11.21 2.53
C GLY A 24 5.61 11.35 1.04
N VAL A 25 4.72 10.84 0.19
CA VAL A 25 4.85 11.00 -1.26
C VAL A 25 4.82 12.47 -1.64
N ARG A 26 3.87 13.21 -1.08
CA ARG A 26 3.69 14.63 -1.40
C ARG A 26 4.85 15.50 -0.90
N GLU A 27 5.54 15.10 0.16
CA GLU A 27 6.74 15.79 0.60
C GLU A 27 7.83 15.80 -0.46
N MET A 28 7.80 14.87 -1.38
CA MET A 28 8.78 14.74 -2.46
C MET A 28 8.31 15.40 -3.77
N ASP A 29 7.26 16.22 -3.71
CA ASP A 29 6.67 16.87 -4.86
C ASP A 29 6.21 15.90 -5.95
N VAL A 30 5.69 14.74 -5.50
CA VAL A 30 5.11 13.74 -6.40
C VAL A 30 3.62 13.63 -6.07
N GLU A 31 2.81 13.52 -7.11
CA GLU A 31 1.37 13.38 -6.94
C GLU A 31 1.03 12.04 -6.30
N CYS A 32 0.09 12.04 -5.37
CA CYS A 32 -0.39 10.83 -4.72
C CYS A 32 -1.91 10.74 -4.84
N ALA A 33 -2.39 9.63 -5.39
CA ALA A 33 -3.82 9.35 -5.45
C ALA A 33 -4.14 8.33 -4.34
N LEU A 34 -4.89 8.78 -3.34
CA LEU A 34 -5.31 7.98 -2.20
C LEU A 34 -6.74 7.52 -2.44
N MET A 35 -7.00 6.22 -2.39
CA MET A 35 -8.34 5.71 -2.64
C MET A 35 -8.64 4.43 -1.88
N ARG A 36 -9.93 4.21 -1.60
CA ARG A 36 -10.36 2.94 -1.06
C ARG A 36 -10.35 1.88 -2.16
N ALA A 37 -10.17 0.64 -1.75
CA ALA A 37 -10.15 -0.49 -2.70
C ALA A 37 -11.37 -0.52 -3.60
N ARG A 38 -12.55 -0.19 -3.06
CA ARG A 38 -13.79 -0.20 -3.85
C ARG A 38 -13.82 0.83 -4.98
N ASP A 39 -12.97 1.84 -4.91
CA ASP A 39 -12.90 2.90 -5.91
C ASP A 39 -11.77 2.70 -6.92
N PHE A 40 -11.00 1.62 -6.75
CA PHE A 40 -9.86 1.34 -7.61
C PHE A 40 -10.32 0.90 -9.01
N THR A 41 -9.78 1.55 -10.04
CA THR A 41 -10.15 1.27 -11.42
C THR A 41 -8.99 0.79 -12.29
N GLY A 42 -7.77 0.77 -11.76
CA GLY A 42 -6.61 0.31 -12.51
C GLY A 42 -5.37 1.10 -12.17
N ILE A 43 -4.27 0.70 -12.82
CA ILE A 43 -2.94 1.27 -12.52
C ILE A 43 -2.45 2.25 -13.59
N GLU A 44 -3.34 2.71 -14.46
CA GLU A 44 -2.99 3.62 -15.55
C GLU A 44 -2.37 4.90 -14.98
N SER A 45 -1.27 5.34 -15.58
CA SER A 45 -0.52 6.54 -15.17
C SER A 45 0.17 6.42 -13.81
N ALA A 46 0.18 5.22 -13.22
CA ALA A 46 0.87 5.02 -11.96
C ALA A 46 2.36 4.84 -12.18
N CYS A 47 3.17 5.50 -11.36
CA CYS A 47 4.61 5.24 -11.30
C CYS A 47 4.98 4.32 -10.15
N ALA A 48 4.05 4.12 -9.20
CA ALA A 48 4.22 3.18 -8.09
C ALA A 48 2.86 2.86 -7.50
N LEU A 49 2.77 1.71 -6.84
CA LEU A 49 1.52 1.25 -6.21
C LEU A 49 1.80 0.78 -4.79
N ALA A 50 1.08 1.33 -3.83
CA ALA A 50 1.03 0.79 -2.47
C ALA A 50 -0.37 0.22 -2.25
N LEU A 51 -0.44 -1.05 -1.87
CA LEU A 51 -1.72 -1.73 -1.63
C LEU A 51 -1.77 -2.19 -0.19
N GLY A 52 -2.81 -1.79 0.53
CA GLY A 52 -2.91 -2.07 1.95
C GLY A 52 -4.26 -2.62 2.38
N SER A 53 -4.24 -3.40 3.45
CA SER A 53 -5.44 -3.99 4.01
C SER A 53 -5.21 -4.37 5.47
N SER A 54 -6.28 -4.26 6.27
CA SER A 54 -6.32 -4.92 7.57
C SER A 54 -6.29 -6.43 7.35
N THR A 55 -5.84 -7.15 8.36
CA THR A 55 -5.89 -8.62 8.34
C THR A 55 -7.18 -9.09 9.02
N ARG A 56 -7.94 -9.94 8.34
CA ARG A 56 -9.12 -10.57 8.90
C ARG A 56 -9.13 -12.04 8.49
N MET A 57 -9.26 -12.92 9.46
CA MET A 57 -9.20 -14.36 9.23
C MET A 57 -7.91 -14.75 8.49
N LYS A 58 -6.80 -14.15 8.90
CA LYS A 58 -5.44 -14.42 8.41
C LYS A 58 -5.23 -14.05 6.93
N ARG A 59 -6.06 -13.15 6.39
CA ARG A 59 -5.91 -12.74 4.98
C ARG A 59 -6.38 -11.29 4.78
N PRO A 60 -6.05 -10.70 3.62
CA PRO A 60 -6.55 -9.37 3.29
C PRO A 60 -8.06 -9.33 3.19
N LEU A 61 -8.63 -8.13 3.31
CA LEU A 61 -10.07 -7.92 3.18
C LEU A 61 -10.55 -8.20 1.74
N PRO A 62 -11.86 -8.45 1.56
CA PRO A 62 -12.39 -8.96 0.29
C PRO A 62 -12.09 -8.12 -0.95
N LYS A 63 -12.21 -6.79 -0.85
CA LYS A 63 -11.98 -5.93 -2.03
C LYS A 63 -10.51 -5.95 -2.43
N VAL A 64 -9.60 -5.95 -1.47
CA VAL A 64 -8.16 -6.06 -1.77
C VAL A 64 -7.86 -7.42 -2.39
N ARG A 65 -8.47 -8.50 -1.89
CA ARG A 65 -8.30 -9.81 -2.51
C ARG A 65 -8.78 -9.83 -3.96
N GLN A 66 -9.88 -9.13 -4.24
CA GLN A 66 -10.38 -9.01 -5.60
C GLN A 66 -9.39 -8.26 -6.49
N ILE A 67 -8.84 -7.14 -5.99
CA ILE A 67 -7.82 -6.39 -6.73
C ILE A 67 -6.61 -7.28 -7.02
N MET A 68 -6.13 -8.03 -6.03
CA MET A 68 -4.99 -8.93 -6.21
C MET A 68 -5.23 -9.95 -7.31
N ALA A 69 -6.46 -10.44 -7.43
CA ALA A 69 -6.81 -11.44 -8.44
C ALA A 69 -6.91 -10.84 -9.85
N GLU A 70 -7.24 -9.55 -9.95
CA GLU A 70 -7.53 -8.91 -11.22
C GLU A 70 -6.40 -8.02 -11.76
N LEU A 71 -5.37 -7.74 -10.95
CA LEU A 71 -4.27 -6.89 -11.39
C LEU A 71 -3.55 -7.48 -12.60
N PRO A 72 -3.17 -6.63 -13.57
CA PRO A 72 -2.36 -7.08 -14.71
C PRO A 72 -0.90 -7.23 -14.29
N SER A 73 -0.04 -7.50 -15.27
CA SER A 73 1.41 -7.49 -15.01
C SER A 73 1.84 -6.16 -14.43
N LEU A 74 2.70 -6.22 -13.41
CA LEU A 74 3.27 -5.04 -12.76
C LEU A 74 4.75 -4.88 -13.11
N GLN A 75 5.17 -5.46 -14.22
CA GLN A 75 6.56 -5.44 -14.65
C GLN A 75 7.08 -4.00 -14.71
N GLY A 76 8.16 -3.73 -13.98
CA GLY A 76 8.78 -2.42 -13.96
C GLY A 76 8.11 -1.41 -13.03
N LEU A 77 7.06 -1.81 -12.31
CA LEU A 77 6.37 -0.92 -11.38
C LEU A 77 6.90 -1.13 -9.96
N SER A 78 7.25 -0.04 -9.29
CA SER A 78 7.62 -0.09 -7.87
C SER A 78 6.37 -0.31 -7.04
N VAL A 79 6.43 -1.24 -6.10
CA VAL A 79 5.26 -1.61 -5.29
C VAL A 79 5.61 -1.72 -3.81
N ALA A 80 4.59 -1.61 -2.98
CA ALA A 80 4.70 -1.80 -1.55
C ALA A 80 3.38 -2.31 -0.98
N SER A 81 3.45 -2.94 0.18
CA SER A 81 2.27 -3.39 0.89
C SER A 81 2.29 -2.89 2.33
N PHE A 82 1.10 -2.73 2.91
CA PHE A 82 0.98 -2.24 4.27
C PHE A 82 -0.36 -2.68 4.88
N GLY A 83 -0.46 -2.57 6.19
CA GLY A 83 -1.73 -2.82 6.85
C GLY A 83 -1.61 -2.88 8.35
N SER A 84 -2.72 -2.59 9.02
CA SER A 84 -2.83 -2.71 10.47
C SER A 84 -3.44 -4.06 10.83
N TYR A 85 -3.19 -4.49 12.07
CA TYR A 85 -3.76 -5.73 12.57
C TYR A 85 -3.93 -5.66 14.09
N GLY A 86 -4.88 -6.44 14.61
CA GLY A 86 -5.08 -6.55 16.04
C GLY A 86 -4.57 -7.87 16.59
N TRP A 87 -4.80 -8.94 15.85
CA TRP A 87 -4.48 -10.30 16.31
C TRP A 87 -3.28 -10.87 15.56
N SER A 88 -3.34 -10.94 14.23
CA SER A 88 -2.25 -11.46 13.42
C SER A 88 -2.14 -10.62 12.15
N GLY A 89 -0.92 -10.47 11.63
CA GLY A 89 -0.63 -9.52 10.57
C GLY A 89 -0.23 -10.14 9.23
N GLU A 90 -0.98 -11.12 8.73
CA GLU A 90 -0.63 -11.80 7.48
C GLU A 90 -0.87 -10.97 6.22
N ALA A 91 -1.85 -10.07 6.23
CA ALA A 91 -2.28 -9.39 5.01
C ALA A 91 -1.15 -8.70 4.24
N PRO A 92 -0.31 -7.85 4.84
CA PRO A 92 0.73 -7.18 4.07
C PRO A 92 1.70 -8.16 3.39
N GLY A 93 2.06 -9.26 4.06
CA GLY A 93 2.94 -10.26 3.48
C GLY A 93 2.31 -10.98 2.30
N ILE A 94 1.03 -11.31 2.41
CA ILE A 94 0.27 -11.97 1.34
C ILE A 94 0.19 -11.03 0.13
N ILE A 95 -0.09 -9.74 0.38
CA ILE A 95 -0.16 -8.74 -0.68
C ILE A 95 1.20 -8.62 -1.37
N ALA A 96 2.28 -8.47 -0.60
CA ALA A 96 3.62 -8.32 -1.14
C ALA A 96 3.99 -9.49 -2.05
N GLU A 97 3.71 -10.71 -1.60
CA GLU A 97 4.00 -11.91 -2.38
C GLU A 97 3.28 -11.88 -3.73
N ARG A 98 2.00 -11.49 -3.73
CA ARG A 98 1.24 -11.41 -4.96
C ARG A 98 1.77 -10.34 -5.90
N LEU A 99 2.09 -9.15 -5.36
CA LEU A 99 2.62 -8.06 -6.18
C LEU A 99 3.94 -8.45 -6.83
N GLN A 100 4.81 -9.16 -6.11
CA GLN A 100 6.06 -9.66 -6.67
C GLN A 100 5.82 -10.71 -7.75
N LYS A 101 4.87 -11.61 -7.57
CA LYS A 101 4.53 -12.61 -8.58
C LYS A 101 4.06 -11.97 -9.87
N LEU A 102 3.45 -10.81 -9.78
CA LEU A 102 2.99 -10.06 -10.95
C LEU A 102 4.10 -9.24 -11.59
N GLY A 103 5.33 -9.29 -11.07
CA GLY A 103 6.48 -8.60 -11.63
C GLY A 103 6.83 -7.29 -10.96
N GLY A 104 6.11 -6.89 -9.93
CA GLY A 104 6.39 -5.63 -9.22
C GLY A 104 7.69 -5.68 -8.43
N ASP A 105 8.35 -4.53 -8.36
CA ASP A 105 9.58 -4.36 -7.58
C ASP A 105 9.22 -3.83 -6.19
N LEU A 106 9.38 -4.67 -5.16
CA LEU A 106 9.14 -4.22 -3.78
C LEU A 106 10.20 -3.23 -3.35
N VAL A 107 9.78 -2.03 -2.95
CA VAL A 107 10.73 -1.00 -2.49
C VAL A 107 11.05 -1.13 -1.00
N ALA A 108 10.28 -1.93 -0.27
CA ALA A 108 10.48 -2.12 1.16
C ALA A 108 9.77 -3.41 1.60
N GLU A 109 10.10 -3.88 2.79
CA GLU A 109 9.39 -5.00 3.38
C GLU A 109 7.93 -4.63 3.68
N PRO A 110 7.02 -5.62 3.75
CA PRO A 110 5.63 -5.34 4.12
C PRO A 110 5.56 -4.55 5.43
N LEU A 111 4.85 -3.44 5.41
CA LEU A 111 4.75 -2.57 6.59
C LEU A 111 3.54 -2.95 7.43
N ARG A 112 3.79 -3.46 8.64
CA ARG A 112 2.76 -3.90 9.56
C ARG A 112 2.72 -3.02 10.79
N VAL A 113 1.51 -2.63 11.20
CA VAL A 113 1.32 -1.86 12.43
C VAL A 113 0.29 -2.58 13.29
N LYS A 114 0.66 -2.92 14.51
CA LYS A 114 -0.26 -3.55 15.45
C LYS A 114 -1.09 -2.49 16.16
N ASN A 115 -2.42 -2.64 16.07
CA ASN A 115 -3.39 -1.74 16.68
C ASN A 115 -3.29 -0.31 16.13
N HIS A 116 -3.43 0.72 16.97
CA HIS A 116 -3.39 2.10 16.54
C HIS A 116 -1.97 2.53 16.15
N PRO A 117 -1.78 3.17 14.99
CA PRO A 117 -0.46 3.70 14.64
C PRO A 117 0.00 4.74 15.64
N ARG A 118 1.26 4.60 16.08
CA ARG A 118 1.92 5.57 16.96
C ARG A 118 2.77 6.51 16.10
N GLU A 119 3.43 7.48 16.73
CA GLU A 119 4.25 8.43 15.99
C GLU A 119 5.32 7.75 15.14
N GLU A 120 6.02 6.76 15.70
CA GLU A 120 7.04 6.04 14.95
C GLU A 120 6.46 5.25 13.78
N ASP A 121 5.23 4.77 13.91
CA ASP A 121 4.56 4.06 12.83
C ASP A 121 4.15 5.01 11.72
N ILE A 122 3.67 6.19 12.09
CA ILE A 122 3.31 7.24 11.13
C ILE A 122 4.55 7.68 10.36
N GLU A 123 5.69 7.85 11.05
CA GLU A 123 6.94 8.22 10.39
C GLU A 123 7.40 7.12 9.43
N ALA A 124 7.26 5.85 9.82
CA ALA A 124 7.60 4.72 8.95
C ALA A 124 6.72 4.73 7.69
N CYS A 125 5.43 5.06 7.83
CA CYS A 125 4.53 5.19 6.69
C CYS A 125 4.96 6.32 5.76
N LYS A 126 5.33 7.48 6.32
CA LYS A 126 5.83 8.60 5.52
C LYS A 126 7.11 8.24 4.79
N GLU A 127 8.01 7.53 5.46
CA GLU A 127 9.24 7.08 4.82
C GLU A 127 8.97 6.13 3.66
N LEU A 128 8.01 5.23 3.82
CA LEU A 128 7.59 4.37 2.72
C LEU A 128 7.10 5.20 1.54
N GLY A 129 6.32 6.24 1.82
CA GLY A 129 5.83 7.15 0.79
C GLY A 129 6.97 7.87 0.07
N ARG A 130 7.98 8.32 0.80
CA ARG A 130 9.15 8.98 0.22
C ARG A 130 9.91 8.02 -0.71
N GLN A 131 10.06 6.76 -0.30
CA GLN A 131 10.73 5.75 -1.13
C GLN A 131 9.97 5.48 -2.42
N LEU A 132 8.64 5.38 -2.34
CA LEU A 132 7.81 5.20 -3.53
C LEU A 132 7.94 6.39 -4.46
N ALA A 133 7.95 7.61 -3.92
CA ALA A 133 8.10 8.82 -4.70
C ALA A 133 9.46 8.89 -5.41
N LYS A 134 10.53 8.47 -4.74
CA LYS A 134 11.86 8.43 -5.36
C LYS A 134 11.89 7.52 -6.57
N SER A 135 11.19 6.40 -6.52
CA SER A 135 11.08 5.48 -7.66
C SER A 135 10.44 6.15 -8.87
N CYS A 136 9.53 7.07 -8.63
CA CYS A 136 8.83 7.79 -9.70
C CYS A 136 9.69 8.86 -10.36
N ARG A 137 10.75 9.28 -9.71
CA ARG A 137 11.59 10.40 -10.18
C ARG A 137 12.80 9.97 -10.97
N GLN A 138 12.94 8.67 -11.18
CA GLN A 138 14.08 8.11 -11.92
C GLN A 138 13.81 8.04 -13.41
#